data_412ea89dd64343d9604f78228fd234e9
#
_entry.id   412ea89dd64343d9604f78228fd234e9
#
_cell.length_a   1.000
_cell.length_b   1.000
_cell.length_c   1.000
_cell.angle_alpha   90.00
_cell.angle_beta   90.00
_cell.angle_gamma   90.00
#
_symmetry.space_group_name_H-M   'P 1'
#
loop_
_entity.id
_entity.type
_entity.pdbx_description
1 polymer ?
#
loop_
_entity_poly.entity_id
_entity_poly.type
_entity_poly.pdbx_seq_one_letter_code
_entity_poly.pdbx_strand_id
1 'polypeptide(L)'
;MESDHPVNQRLETYLTQTPTIGEEVYIAKSAVVFGAVTLGDRASVWYNAVLRGDIHEITVGEGTNIQDNAVLHIADEFGCHLGNYVTVGHSAIVHACRVGDETLVGMGATILDGALVGNQCIIGANALVKQGYEIPDGSMVLGSPARVVRKLTEEERASLKNWADKYVANASYCLKRGINVGGPMGY
;
A
#
# COMPACT_ATOMS: atom_id res chain seq x y z
N MET A 1 30.74 -9.62 -18.43
CA MET A 1 31.14 -8.65 -17.39
C MET A 1 29.86 -8.22 -16.71
N GLU A 2 29.55 -8.76 -15.53
CA GLU A 2 28.49 -8.23 -14.69
C GLU A 2 28.88 -6.78 -14.37
N SER A 3 27.98 -5.86 -14.62
CA SER A 3 28.24 -4.46 -14.33
C SER A 3 28.29 -4.30 -12.81
N ASP A 4 29.35 -3.76 -12.29
CA ASP A 4 29.57 -3.49 -10.85
C ASP A 4 28.72 -2.27 -10.41
N HIS A 5 27.44 -2.24 -10.83
CA HIS A 5 26.54 -1.14 -10.54
C HIS A 5 26.04 -1.27 -9.10
N PRO A 6 26.05 -0.18 -8.30
CA PRO A 6 25.67 -0.21 -6.89
C PRO A 6 24.25 -0.79 -6.61
N VAL A 7 23.36 -0.74 -7.59
CA VAL A 7 22.02 -1.32 -7.48
C VAL A 7 22.05 -2.86 -7.35
N ASN A 8 23.07 -3.53 -7.89
CA ASN A 8 23.15 -4.99 -7.90
C ASN A 8 23.12 -5.57 -6.48
N GLN A 9 23.84 -4.95 -5.55
CA GLN A 9 23.84 -5.39 -4.16
C GLN A 9 22.45 -5.29 -3.52
N ARG A 10 21.67 -4.25 -3.85
CA ARG A 10 20.30 -4.10 -3.38
C ARG A 10 19.38 -5.14 -4.00
N LEU A 11 19.49 -5.36 -5.31
CA LEU A 11 18.74 -6.41 -6.00
C LEU A 11 19.01 -7.79 -5.40
N GLU A 12 20.27 -8.13 -5.12
CA GLU A 12 20.63 -9.37 -4.45
C GLU A 12 20.02 -9.47 -3.05
N THR A 13 19.93 -8.35 -2.33
CA THR A 13 19.42 -8.31 -0.96
C THR A 13 17.89 -8.40 -0.89
N TYR A 14 17.17 -7.71 -1.77
CA TYR A 14 15.73 -7.50 -1.66
C TYR A 14 14.92 -8.28 -2.70
N LEU A 15 15.39 -8.30 -3.96
CA LEU A 15 14.67 -8.94 -5.07
C LEU A 15 14.55 -10.45 -4.88
N THR A 16 15.60 -11.09 -4.34
CA THR A 16 15.65 -12.55 -4.15
C THR A 16 14.85 -13.05 -2.94
N GLN A 17 14.30 -12.14 -2.13
CA GLN A 17 13.47 -12.52 -1.00
C GLN A 17 12.12 -13.07 -1.45
N THR A 18 11.64 -14.08 -0.73
CA THR A 18 10.26 -14.54 -0.86
C THR A 18 9.37 -13.66 0.03
N PRO A 19 8.26 -13.13 -0.49
CA PRO A 19 7.35 -12.34 0.32
C PRO A 19 6.86 -13.08 1.58
N THR A 20 6.80 -12.38 2.70
CA THR A 20 6.24 -12.88 3.97
C THR A 20 4.75 -12.58 4.01
N ILE A 21 3.94 -13.62 4.18
CA ILE A 21 2.48 -13.54 4.11
C ILE A 21 1.89 -13.96 5.45
N GLY A 22 1.09 -13.09 6.05
CA GLY A 22 0.35 -13.33 7.28
C GLY A 22 -0.82 -14.30 7.11
N GLU A 23 -1.64 -14.43 8.14
CA GLU A 23 -2.82 -15.31 8.13
C GLU A 23 -4.00 -14.67 7.36
N GLU A 24 -4.80 -15.49 6.70
CA GLU A 24 -6.00 -15.09 5.95
C GLU A 24 -5.77 -13.97 4.91
N VAL A 25 -4.58 -13.87 4.35
CA VAL A 25 -4.26 -12.88 3.30
C VAL A 25 -4.83 -13.32 1.95
N TYR A 26 -5.54 -12.40 1.28
CA TYR A 26 -6.03 -12.61 -0.08
C TYR A 26 -5.12 -11.93 -1.11
N ILE A 27 -4.63 -12.71 -2.06
CA ILE A 27 -3.88 -12.20 -3.23
C ILE A 27 -4.64 -12.67 -4.47
N ALA A 28 -5.13 -11.74 -5.29
CA ALA A 28 -5.79 -12.10 -6.55
C ALA A 28 -4.79 -12.73 -7.54
N LYS A 29 -5.24 -13.67 -8.39
CA LYS A 29 -4.35 -14.36 -9.37
C LYS A 29 -3.58 -13.43 -10.29
N SER A 30 -4.14 -12.26 -10.60
CA SER A 30 -3.49 -11.27 -11.48
C SER A 30 -2.69 -10.21 -10.72
N ALA A 31 -2.66 -10.25 -9.39
CA ALA A 31 -1.81 -9.36 -8.60
C ALA A 31 -0.35 -9.85 -8.64
N VAL A 32 0.57 -8.90 -8.59
CA VAL A 32 2.02 -9.16 -8.52
C VAL A 32 2.52 -8.75 -7.14
N VAL A 33 3.01 -9.71 -6.37
CA VAL A 33 3.65 -9.48 -5.06
C VAL A 33 5.03 -10.12 -5.11
N PHE A 34 6.08 -9.32 -5.14
CA PHE A 34 7.42 -9.79 -5.49
C PHE A 34 8.53 -9.10 -4.71
N GLY A 35 9.58 -9.86 -4.32
CA GLY A 35 10.73 -9.37 -3.57
C GLY A 35 10.46 -9.17 -2.08
N ALA A 36 11.14 -8.21 -1.45
CA ALA A 36 11.02 -7.94 -0.02
C ALA A 36 9.68 -7.28 0.35
N VAL A 37 8.61 -8.07 0.33
CA VAL A 37 7.25 -7.64 0.68
C VAL A 37 6.75 -8.41 1.91
N THR A 38 6.19 -7.69 2.87
CA THR A 38 5.49 -8.28 4.03
C THR A 38 4.04 -7.85 4.01
N LEU A 39 3.11 -8.82 4.05
CA LEU A 39 1.68 -8.60 4.19
C LEU A 39 1.22 -9.09 5.56
N GLY A 40 0.64 -8.19 6.36
CA GLY A 40 0.04 -8.50 7.65
C GLY A 40 -1.24 -9.33 7.51
N ASP A 41 -1.71 -9.87 8.63
CA ASP A 41 -2.89 -10.72 8.69
C ASP A 41 -4.11 -10.04 8.06
N ARG A 42 -4.93 -10.79 7.35
CA ARG A 42 -6.16 -10.31 6.70
C ARG A 42 -5.97 -9.17 5.69
N ALA A 43 -4.73 -8.88 5.29
CA ALA A 43 -4.47 -7.96 4.19
C ALA A 43 -5.03 -8.52 2.86
N SER A 44 -5.30 -7.64 1.91
CA SER A 44 -5.78 -8.07 0.59
C SER A 44 -5.18 -7.28 -0.56
N VAL A 45 -4.75 -8.00 -1.59
CA VAL A 45 -4.16 -7.45 -2.83
C VAL A 45 -5.03 -7.86 -4.00
N TRP A 46 -5.65 -6.88 -4.63
CA TRP A 46 -6.68 -7.09 -5.64
C TRP A 46 -6.13 -7.12 -7.06
N TYR A 47 -7.01 -7.18 -8.05
CA TYR A 47 -6.66 -7.50 -9.43
C TYR A 47 -5.66 -6.51 -10.04
N ASN A 48 -4.60 -7.04 -10.65
CA ASN A 48 -3.55 -6.28 -11.33
C ASN A 48 -2.79 -5.27 -10.43
N ALA A 49 -2.98 -5.32 -9.11
CA ALA A 49 -2.15 -4.53 -8.20
C ALA A 49 -0.70 -5.06 -8.22
N VAL A 50 0.28 -4.16 -8.10
CA VAL A 50 1.70 -4.49 -8.15
C VAL A 50 2.39 -3.99 -6.88
N LEU A 51 2.96 -4.92 -6.12
CA LEU A 51 3.83 -4.66 -4.97
C LEU A 51 5.22 -5.19 -5.31
N ARG A 52 6.16 -4.29 -5.64
CA ARG A 52 7.50 -4.67 -6.06
C ARG A 52 8.56 -4.12 -5.12
N GLY A 53 9.05 -4.99 -4.22
CA GLY A 53 10.13 -4.70 -3.25
C GLY A 53 11.48 -5.22 -3.74
N ASP A 54 12.05 -4.58 -4.76
CA ASP A 54 13.25 -5.08 -5.45
C ASP A 54 14.56 -4.47 -4.94
N ILE A 55 14.55 -3.25 -4.43
CA ILE A 55 15.75 -2.55 -3.91
C ILE A 55 15.57 -1.99 -2.49
N HIS A 56 14.39 -2.16 -1.90
CA HIS A 56 14.02 -1.86 -0.52
C HIS A 56 12.76 -2.64 -0.14
N GLU A 57 12.33 -2.61 1.13
CA GLU A 57 11.17 -3.36 1.59
C GLU A 57 9.84 -2.61 1.41
N ILE A 58 8.76 -3.40 1.25
CA ILE A 58 7.36 -2.97 1.36
C ILE A 58 6.74 -3.68 2.55
N THR A 59 6.09 -2.92 3.45
CA THR A 59 5.29 -3.49 4.53
C THR A 59 3.86 -3.01 4.46
N VAL A 60 2.92 -3.94 4.55
CA VAL A 60 1.48 -3.70 4.53
C VAL A 60 0.89 -4.26 5.82
N GLY A 61 0.24 -3.41 6.62
CA GLY A 61 -0.31 -3.79 7.91
C GLY A 61 -1.57 -4.65 7.81
N GLU A 62 -2.02 -5.10 8.99
CA GLU A 62 -3.20 -5.94 9.17
C GLU A 62 -4.46 -5.30 8.57
N GLY A 63 -5.30 -6.10 7.91
CA GLY A 63 -6.58 -5.67 7.35
C GLY A 63 -6.50 -4.60 6.25
N THR A 64 -5.30 -4.23 5.83
CA THR A 64 -5.06 -3.25 4.76
C THR A 64 -5.38 -3.83 3.40
N ASN A 65 -6.04 -3.03 2.54
CA ASN A 65 -6.41 -3.48 1.20
C ASN A 65 -5.75 -2.62 0.12
N ILE A 66 -5.20 -3.29 -0.88
CA ILE A 66 -4.56 -2.70 -2.06
C ILE A 66 -5.45 -3.03 -3.25
N GLN A 67 -6.20 -2.03 -3.74
CA GLN A 67 -7.24 -2.24 -4.74
C GLN A 67 -6.68 -2.37 -6.16
N ASP A 68 -7.58 -2.65 -7.10
CA ASP A 68 -7.23 -3.01 -8.47
C ASP A 68 -6.34 -1.95 -9.13
N ASN A 69 -5.31 -2.42 -9.85
CA ASN A 69 -4.33 -1.61 -10.57
C ASN A 69 -3.49 -0.65 -9.70
N ALA A 70 -3.56 -0.71 -8.37
CA ALA A 70 -2.72 0.10 -7.51
C ALA A 70 -1.26 -0.38 -7.57
N VAL A 71 -0.32 0.55 -7.38
CA VAL A 71 1.12 0.25 -7.41
C VAL A 71 1.77 0.70 -6.10
N LEU A 72 2.44 -0.23 -5.43
CA LEU A 72 3.34 0.03 -4.32
C LEU A 72 4.77 -0.22 -4.77
N HIS A 73 5.63 0.78 -4.62
CA HIS A 73 7.03 0.68 -4.96
C HIS A 73 7.91 1.49 -4.00
N ILE A 74 9.18 1.36 -4.15
CA ILE A 74 10.21 1.86 -3.22
C ILE A 74 11.23 2.74 -3.94
N ALA A 75 12.08 3.39 -3.19
CA ALA A 75 13.22 4.13 -3.70
C ALA A 75 14.51 3.66 -3.00
N ASP A 76 15.66 4.19 -3.42
CA ASP A 76 16.95 3.82 -2.85
C ASP A 76 17.05 4.07 -1.35
N GLU A 77 16.45 5.16 -0.86
CA GLU A 77 16.57 5.60 0.54
C GLU A 77 15.31 5.33 1.36
N PHE A 78 14.20 5.00 0.72
CA PHE A 78 12.91 4.85 1.39
C PHE A 78 12.19 3.58 0.96
N GLY A 79 11.79 2.76 1.94
CA GLY A 79 10.80 1.71 1.77
C GLY A 79 9.38 2.28 1.63
N CYS A 80 8.42 1.39 1.43
CA CYS A 80 7.00 1.75 1.37
C CYS A 80 6.27 1.05 2.52
N HIS A 81 5.77 1.83 3.48
CA HIS A 81 5.19 1.28 4.70
C HIS A 81 3.75 1.76 4.90
N LEU A 82 2.81 0.84 4.90
CA LEU A 82 1.41 1.09 5.19
C LEU A 82 1.05 0.48 6.55
N GLY A 83 0.35 1.25 7.36
CA GLY A 83 -0.18 0.82 8.64
C GLY A 83 -1.34 -0.18 8.51
N ASN A 84 -2.07 -0.37 9.60
CA ASN A 84 -3.19 -1.29 9.68
C ASN A 84 -4.47 -0.65 9.15
N TYR A 85 -5.35 -1.44 8.56
CA TYR A 85 -6.66 -1.03 8.04
C TYR A 85 -6.61 0.17 7.08
N VAL A 86 -5.52 0.31 6.33
CA VAL A 86 -5.39 1.30 5.25
C VAL A 86 -6.19 0.82 4.03
N THR A 87 -6.89 1.74 3.40
CA THR A 87 -7.54 1.49 2.11
C THR A 87 -6.78 2.22 1.01
N VAL A 88 -6.15 1.48 0.11
CA VAL A 88 -5.51 2.02 -1.10
C VAL A 88 -6.45 1.84 -2.27
N GLY A 89 -7.03 2.94 -2.74
CA GLY A 89 -8.02 2.96 -3.80
C GLY A 89 -7.45 2.56 -5.17
N HIS A 90 -8.36 2.17 -6.07
CA HIS A 90 -8.03 1.71 -7.43
C HIS A 90 -7.07 2.65 -8.15
N SER A 91 -6.06 2.10 -8.80
CA SER A 91 -5.05 2.82 -9.59
C SER A 91 -4.22 3.87 -8.82
N ALA A 92 -4.23 3.85 -7.49
CA ALA A 92 -3.37 4.71 -6.70
C ALA A 92 -1.89 4.27 -6.80
N ILE A 93 -0.97 5.24 -6.71
CA ILE A 93 0.47 5.01 -6.66
C ILE A 93 0.96 5.42 -5.27
N VAL A 94 1.51 4.47 -4.53
CA VAL A 94 2.11 4.70 -3.20
C VAL A 94 3.59 4.35 -3.31
N HIS A 95 4.42 5.38 -3.39
CA HIS A 95 5.82 5.23 -3.73
C HIS A 95 6.72 5.71 -2.59
N ALA A 96 7.54 4.79 -2.04
CA ALA A 96 8.62 5.10 -1.12
C ALA A 96 8.23 6.02 0.05
N CYS A 97 7.11 5.75 0.73
CA CYS A 97 6.51 6.64 1.72
C CYS A 97 5.94 5.88 2.92
N ARG A 98 5.46 6.60 3.91
CA ARG A 98 4.72 6.03 5.05
C ARG A 98 3.28 6.51 5.07
N VAL A 99 2.36 5.58 5.29
CA VAL A 99 0.91 5.85 5.44
C VAL A 99 0.46 5.25 6.77
N GLY A 100 -0.08 6.10 7.65
CA GLY A 100 -0.55 5.69 8.96
C GLY A 100 -1.85 4.89 8.92
N ASP A 101 -2.20 4.33 10.09
CA ASP A 101 -3.34 3.44 10.28
C ASP A 101 -4.66 4.07 9.85
N GLU A 102 -5.58 3.23 9.38
CA GLU A 102 -6.97 3.60 9.03
C GLU A 102 -7.08 4.74 8.00
N THR A 103 -6.02 5.01 7.23
CA THR A 103 -6.01 6.07 6.23
C THR A 103 -6.60 5.58 4.90
N LEU A 104 -7.42 6.43 4.28
CA LEU A 104 -7.95 6.22 2.93
C LEU A 104 -7.08 6.96 1.90
N VAL A 105 -6.43 6.23 1.03
CA VAL A 105 -5.78 6.76 -0.17
C VAL A 105 -6.76 6.64 -1.33
N GLY A 106 -7.26 7.76 -1.84
CA GLY A 106 -8.27 7.82 -2.87
C GLY A 106 -7.82 7.26 -4.22
N MET A 107 -8.79 6.89 -5.06
CA MET A 107 -8.55 6.34 -6.40
C MET A 107 -7.67 7.27 -7.23
N GLY A 108 -6.64 6.72 -7.89
CA GLY A 108 -5.71 7.47 -8.72
C GLY A 108 -4.81 8.45 -7.98
N ALA A 109 -4.85 8.51 -6.65
CA ALA A 109 -3.94 9.36 -5.89
C ALA A 109 -2.49 8.89 -6.04
N THR A 110 -1.54 9.84 -6.00
CA THR A 110 -0.11 9.55 -6.04
C THR A 110 0.56 10.12 -4.79
N ILE A 111 1.28 9.28 -4.05
CA ILE A 111 2.08 9.67 -2.89
C ILE A 111 3.55 9.39 -3.23
N LEU A 112 4.40 10.41 -3.11
CA LEU A 112 5.80 10.34 -3.52
C LEU A 112 6.76 10.16 -2.34
N ASP A 113 8.01 9.91 -2.69
CA ASP A 113 9.13 9.51 -1.83
C ASP A 113 9.25 10.34 -0.55
N GLY A 114 9.48 9.66 0.56
CA GLY A 114 9.69 10.30 1.86
C GLY A 114 8.47 11.02 2.44
N ALA A 115 7.30 10.97 1.77
CA ALA A 115 6.08 11.55 2.33
C ALA A 115 5.65 10.77 3.59
N LEU A 116 5.17 11.51 4.59
CA LEU A 116 4.67 10.98 5.85
C LEU A 116 3.19 11.33 5.98
N VAL A 117 2.33 10.34 5.78
CA VAL A 117 0.88 10.50 5.95
C VAL A 117 0.49 9.95 7.31
N GLY A 118 -0.12 10.78 8.14
CA GLY A 118 -0.60 10.40 9.48
C GLY A 118 -1.73 9.38 9.46
N ASN A 119 -2.21 9.06 10.67
CA ASN A 119 -3.31 8.12 10.88
C ASN A 119 -4.65 8.77 10.54
N GLN A 120 -5.61 7.94 10.13
CA GLN A 120 -7.01 8.36 9.91
C GLN A 120 -7.12 9.60 9.02
N CYS A 121 -6.35 9.62 7.93
CA CYS A 121 -6.40 10.67 6.90
C CYS A 121 -7.26 10.24 5.71
N ILE A 122 -7.73 11.20 4.94
CA ILE A 122 -8.29 10.99 3.60
C ILE A 122 -7.43 11.74 2.60
N ILE A 123 -6.73 10.99 1.74
CA ILE A 123 -6.09 11.52 0.54
C ILE A 123 -7.12 11.41 -0.58
N GLY A 124 -7.59 12.54 -1.09
CA GLY A 124 -8.65 12.56 -2.10
C GLY A 124 -8.24 11.92 -3.42
N ALA A 125 -9.23 11.52 -4.21
CA ALA A 125 -8.97 10.93 -5.53
C ALA A 125 -8.13 11.88 -6.42
N ASN A 126 -7.16 11.31 -7.16
CA ASN A 126 -6.23 12.03 -8.03
C ASN A 126 -5.39 13.11 -7.32
N ALA A 127 -5.29 13.08 -6.00
CA ALA A 127 -4.39 13.98 -5.28
C ALA A 127 -2.93 13.61 -5.50
N LEU A 128 -2.04 14.61 -5.64
CA LEU A 128 -0.59 14.43 -5.77
C LEU A 128 0.12 14.91 -4.51
N VAL A 129 0.46 13.98 -3.61
CA VAL A 129 1.26 14.24 -2.42
C VAL A 129 2.73 14.26 -2.81
N LYS A 130 3.38 15.44 -2.65
CA LYS A 130 4.77 15.64 -3.05
C LYS A 130 5.74 14.91 -2.14
N GLN A 131 6.96 14.73 -2.63
CA GLN A 131 8.10 14.22 -1.87
C GLN A 131 8.27 14.96 -0.53
N GLY A 132 8.52 14.18 0.54
CA GLY A 132 8.79 14.69 1.87
C GLY A 132 7.65 15.49 2.52
N TYR A 133 6.44 15.45 1.95
CA TYR A 133 5.32 16.17 2.53
C TYR A 133 4.76 15.45 3.75
N GLU A 134 4.72 16.17 4.89
CA GLU A 134 4.19 15.66 6.14
C GLU A 134 2.72 16.05 6.30
N ILE A 135 1.85 15.05 6.50
CA ILE A 135 0.42 15.20 6.66
C ILE A 135 0.05 14.76 8.07
N PRO A 136 -0.47 15.67 8.93
CA PRO A 136 -0.88 15.33 10.29
C PRO A 136 -2.06 14.38 10.33
N ASP A 137 -2.19 13.64 11.43
CA ASP A 137 -3.34 12.76 11.70
C ASP A 137 -4.70 13.46 11.50
N GLY A 138 -5.67 12.73 10.98
CA GLY A 138 -7.04 13.18 10.80
C GLY A 138 -7.20 14.29 9.76
N SER A 139 -6.38 14.31 8.74
CA SER A 139 -6.39 15.35 7.70
C SER A 139 -7.23 14.94 6.48
N MET A 140 -8.01 15.89 5.94
CA MET A 140 -8.51 15.84 4.56
C MET A 140 -7.51 16.52 3.64
N VAL A 141 -7.03 15.78 2.62
CA VAL A 141 -5.98 16.22 1.69
C VAL A 141 -6.49 16.15 0.26
N LEU A 142 -6.47 17.25 -0.47
CA LEU A 142 -6.99 17.33 -1.84
C LEU A 142 -6.02 18.08 -2.76
N GLY A 143 -6.12 17.80 -4.05
CA GLY A 143 -5.53 18.59 -5.14
C GLY A 143 -4.23 18.04 -5.71
N SER A 144 -3.77 18.66 -6.79
CA SER A 144 -2.49 18.39 -7.45
C SER A 144 -1.81 19.73 -7.76
N PRO A 145 -0.80 20.12 -6.96
CA PRO A 145 -0.24 19.47 -5.79
C PRO A 145 -1.20 19.45 -4.59
N ALA A 146 -1.15 18.37 -3.82
CA ALA A 146 -2.04 18.15 -2.67
C ALA A 146 -1.76 19.13 -1.52
N ARG A 147 -2.83 19.48 -0.80
CA ARG A 147 -2.79 20.32 0.41
C ARG A 147 -3.74 19.75 1.45
N VAL A 148 -3.40 19.90 2.72
CA VAL A 148 -4.35 19.71 3.82
C VAL A 148 -5.37 20.85 3.73
N VAL A 149 -6.63 20.49 3.50
CA VAL A 149 -7.72 21.47 3.34
C VAL A 149 -8.53 21.66 4.62
N ARG A 150 -8.61 20.64 5.48
CA ARG A 150 -9.24 20.70 6.81
C ARG A 150 -8.88 19.46 7.64
N LYS A 151 -9.25 19.49 8.91
CA LYS A 151 -9.33 18.28 9.73
C LYS A 151 -10.61 17.50 9.40
N LEU A 152 -10.55 16.20 9.55
CA LEU A 152 -11.73 15.33 9.51
C LEU A 152 -12.53 15.47 10.82
N THR A 153 -13.84 15.30 10.73
CA THR A 153 -14.69 15.16 11.93
C THR A 153 -14.45 13.81 12.62
N GLU A 154 -14.89 13.67 13.85
CA GLU A 154 -14.78 12.39 14.57
C GLU A 154 -15.57 11.27 13.85
N GLU A 155 -16.75 11.60 13.29
CA GLU A 155 -17.57 10.64 12.54
C GLU A 155 -16.88 10.20 11.25
N GLU A 156 -16.25 11.12 10.51
CA GLU A 156 -15.48 10.79 9.32
C GLU A 156 -14.33 9.84 9.68
N ARG A 157 -13.58 10.15 10.72
CA ARG A 157 -12.45 9.32 11.19
C ARG A 157 -12.95 7.94 11.62
N ALA A 158 -14.00 7.87 12.43
CA ALA A 158 -14.58 6.60 12.88
C ALA A 158 -15.10 5.72 11.73
N SER A 159 -15.45 6.32 10.59
CA SER A 159 -15.95 5.59 9.42
C SER A 159 -14.85 4.95 8.59
N LEU A 160 -13.59 5.41 8.69
CA LEU A 160 -12.50 4.98 7.80
C LEU A 160 -12.20 3.49 7.91
N LYS A 161 -12.11 2.97 9.13
CA LYS A 161 -11.89 1.55 9.36
C LYS A 161 -12.98 0.68 8.72
N ASN A 162 -14.22 1.16 8.66
CA ASN A 162 -15.33 0.40 8.07
C ASN A 162 -15.11 0.11 6.57
N TRP A 163 -14.36 0.97 5.85
CA TRP A 163 -13.98 0.71 4.46
C TRP A 163 -13.03 -0.47 4.36
N ALA A 164 -12.00 -0.50 5.22
CA ALA A 164 -11.06 -1.62 5.26
C ALA A 164 -11.77 -2.93 5.70
N ASP A 165 -12.63 -2.88 6.73
CA ASP A 165 -13.38 -4.03 7.22
C ASP A 165 -14.26 -4.68 6.14
N LYS A 166 -14.85 -3.87 5.22
CA LYS A 166 -15.57 -4.41 4.05
C LYS A 166 -14.66 -5.23 3.14
N TYR A 167 -13.43 -4.77 2.93
CA TYR A 167 -12.46 -5.51 2.11
C TYR A 167 -11.93 -6.75 2.82
N VAL A 168 -11.77 -6.72 4.14
CA VAL A 168 -11.49 -7.93 4.94
C VAL A 168 -12.60 -8.96 4.74
N ALA A 169 -13.87 -8.54 4.82
CA ALA A 169 -15.00 -9.45 4.59
C ALA A 169 -15.03 -10.01 3.15
N ASN A 170 -14.79 -9.16 2.15
CA ASN A 170 -14.74 -9.57 0.74
C ASN A 170 -13.61 -10.57 0.49
N ALA A 171 -12.41 -10.29 1.02
CA ALA A 171 -11.24 -11.16 0.91
C ALA A 171 -11.52 -12.54 1.56
N SER A 172 -12.05 -12.55 2.79
CA SER A 172 -12.45 -13.79 3.48
C SER A 172 -13.48 -14.60 2.69
N TYR A 173 -14.45 -13.91 2.05
CA TYR A 173 -15.43 -14.59 1.19
C TYR A 173 -14.75 -15.27 -0.01
N CYS A 174 -13.82 -14.57 -0.67
CA CYS A 174 -13.07 -15.12 -1.81
C CYS A 174 -12.19 -16.31 -1.40
N LEU A 175 -11.45 -16.18 -0.28
CA LEU A 175 -10.59 -17.24 0.25
C LEU A 175 -11.39 -18.52 0.55
N LYS A 176 -12.50 -18.41 1.29
CA LYS A 176 -13.34 -19.56 1.67
C LYS A 176 -13.92 -20.31 0.47
N ARG A 177 -14.03 -19.67 -0.68
CA ARG A 177 -14.59 -20.23 -1.92
C ARG A 177 -13.57 -20.50 -3.01
N GLY A 178 -12.28 -20.20 -2.77
CA GLY A 178 -11.22 -20.35 -3.76
C GLY A 178 -11.40 -19.45 -4.99
N ILE A 179 -12.07 -18.29 -4.85
CA ILE A 179 -12.35 -17.38 -5.96
C ILE A 179 -11.10 -16.58 -6.29
N ASN A 180 -10.51 -16.82 -7.45
CA ASN A 180 -9.32 -16.14 -7.97
C ASN A 180 -8.16 -16.00 -6.96
N VAL A 181 -8.02 -16.99 -6.08
CA VAL A 181 -6.91 -17.02 -5.11
C VAL A 181 -5.61 -17.33 -5.83
N GLY A 182 -4.68 -16.42 -5.75
CA GLY A 182 -3.29 -16.51 -6.21
C GLY A 182 -2.34 -16.65 -5.02
N GLY A 183 -1.12 -16.16 -5.22
CA GLY A 183 -0.09 -16.14 -4.19
C GLY A 183 1.06 -15.21 -4.59
N PRO A 184 2.06 -15.02 -3.72
CA PRO A 184 3.23 -14.25 -4.06
C PRO A 184 4.01 -14.94 -5.17
N MET A 185 4.74 -14.13 -5.96
CA MET A 185 5.66 -14.67 -6.95
C MET A 185 6.95 -15.11 -6.25
N GLY A 186 7.37 -16.34 -6.51
CA GLY A 186 8.69 -16.81 -6.12
C GLY A 186 9.78 -16.29 -7.05
N TYR A 187 11.02 -16.29 -6.55
CA TYR A 187 12.21 -16.05 -7.35
C TYR A 187 12.56 -17.32 -8.12
#